data_97b646f0ab54f18d9ee51997521f7002
#
_entry.id   97b646f0ab54f18d9ee51997521f7002
#
_cell.length_a   1.000
_cell.length_b   1.000
_cell.length_c   1.000
_cell.angle_alpha   90.00
_cell.angle_beta   90.00
_cell.angle_gamma   90.00
#
_symmetry.space_group_name_H-M   'P 1'
#
loop_
_entity.id
_entity.type
_entity.pdbx_description
1 polymer ?
#
loop_
_entity_poly.entity_id
_entity_poly.type
_entity_poly.pdbx_seq_one_letter_code
_entity_poly.pdbx_strand_id
1 'polypeptide(L)'
;DVLGSRGLGDVYKRQILYMIIREINFSRSVMAIFYVLNVFLTSVSRIIMRKALRTLRKRGYNLKHILLVGYSRAAEEYIDRILSNPQWGYVVCGILDEHIPGGTTYKGVKVLGTLGNLEYILPENKLDEIAITLSLKDYDYLEGVVDICEKSGVHTKFIPDYSSLIPSRPYTEDLMGLPVINIRYVPLTNTGNMMIKRAMDIVGSLFGIIITSPIMLLSAILVKCSSPGPVIFKQERVGLHNKSFYMYKFRSMAMQTAA
;
A
#
# COMPACT_ATOMS: atom_id res chain seq x y z
N ASP A 1 -2.50 -18.37 3.62
CA ASP A 1 -1.39 -19.00 4.37
C ASP A 1 -0.96 -20.41 3.89
N VAL A 2 -1.09 -20.65 2.58
CA VAL A 2 -0.65 -21.93 1.96
C VAL A 2 0.88 -22.01 1.84
N LEU A 3 1.59 -20.90 2.02
CA LEU A 3 3.06 -20.84 1.92
C LEU A 3 3.78 -21.26 3.23
N GLY A 4 3.15 -21.08 4.38
CA GLY A 4 3.73 -21.46 5.67
C GLY A 4 3.70 -22.97 5.93
N SER A 5 2.65 -23.66 5.49
CA SER A 5 2.49 -25.10 5.75
C SER A 5 3.43 -25.98 4.91
N ARG A 6 3.84 -25.54 3.70
CA ARG A 6 4.77 -26.28 2.86
C ARG A 6 6.23 -26.23 3.37
N GLY A 7 6.63 -25.11 3.97
CA GLY A 7 7.97 -24.97 4.54
C GLY A 7 8.15 -25.80 5.81
N LEU A 8 7.15 -25.86 6.67
CA LEU A 8 7.15 -26.71 7.88
C LEU A 8 7.15 -28.20 7.52
N GLY A 9 6.36 -28.61 6.53
CA GLY A 9 6.33 -30.01 6.07
C GLY A 9 7.69 -30.53 5.60
N ASP A 10 8.51 -29.70 4.97
CA ASP A 10 9.84 -30.08 4.50
C ASP A 10 10.86 -30.15 5.64
N VAL A 11 10.69 -29.35 6.69
CA VAL A 11 11.52 -29.43 7.91
C VAL A 11 11.22 -30.71 8.68
N TYR A 12 9.94 -31.06 8.83
CA TYR A 12 9.53 -32.30 9.51
C TYR A 12 9.91 -33.55 8.71
N LYS A 13 9.80 -33.54 7.38
CA LYS A 13 10.29 -34.62 6.53
C LYS A 13 11.80 -34.86 6.70
N ARG A 14 12.58 -33.81 6.85
CA ARG A 14 14.03 -33.90 7.13
C ARG A 14 14.30 -34.50 8.51
N GLN A 15 13.55 -34.06 9.53
CA GLN A 15 13.70 -34.63 10.87
C GLN A 15 13.32 -36.09 10.93
N ILE A 16 12.24 -36.48 10.24
CA ILE A 16 11.83 -37.89 10.14
C ILE A 16 12.88 -38.70 9.36
N LEU A 17 13.38 -38.19 8.25
CA LEU A 17 14.43 -38.82 7.46
C LEU A 17 15.73 -39.02 8.28
N TYR A 18 16.10 -37.98 9.06
CA TYR A 18 17.26 -38.05 9.96
C TYR A 18 17.06 -39.04 11.11
N MET A 19 15.82 -39.20 11.57
CA MET A 19 15.47 -40.14 12.64
C MET A 19 15.42 -41.61 12.17
N ILE A 20 15.06 -41.83 10.89
CA ILE A 20 14.99 -43.18 10.28
C ILE A 20 16.33 -43.64 9.76
N ILE A 21 17.18 -42.74 9.22
CA ILE A 21 18.47 -43.07 8.63
C ILE A 21 19.61 -42.69 9.59
N ARG A 22 19.65 -43.37 10.73
CA ARG A 22 20.59 -43.13 11.83
C ARG A 22 22.08 -43.42 11.51
N GLU A 23 22.39 -43.99 10.34
CA GLU A 23 23.74 -44.40 9.97
C GLU A 23 24.40 -43.58 8.84
N ILE A 24 23.73 -42.57 8.28
CA ILE A 24 24.33 -41.80 7.18
C ILE A 24 24.90 -40.50 7.71
N ASN A 25 26.18 -40.43 7.93
CA ASN A 25 26.94 -39.21 8.18
C ASN A 25 27.01 -38.36 6.90
N PHE A 26 26.02 -37.53 6.65
CA PHE A 26 26.07 -36.58 5.55
C PHE A 26 27.19 -35.56 5.81
N SER A 27 28.12 -35.44 4.86
CA SER A 27 29.12 -34.38 4.88
C SER A 27 28.44 -33.02 4.97
N ARG A 28 28.89 -32.12 5.84
CA ARG A 28 28.39 -30.74 5.98
C ARG A 28 28.36 -30.01 4.65
N SER A 29 29.37 -30.26 3.79
CA SER A 29 29.46 -29.67 2.45
C SER A 29 28.32 -30.14 1.54
N VAL A 30 27.96 -31.43 1.58
CA VAL A 30 26.83 -31.97 0.80
C VAL A 30 25.51 -31.34 1.25
N MET A 31 25.29 -31.17 2.55
CA MET A 31 24.11 -30.51 3.11
C MET A 31 24.03 -29.04 2.67
N ALA A 32 25.14 -28.31 2.69
CA ALA A 32 25.20 -26.92 2.24
C ALA A 32 24.91 -26.80 0.74
N ILE A 33 25.52 -27.63 -0.09
CA ILE A 33 25.28 -27.64 -1.54
C ILE A 33 23.80 -27.99 -1.83
N PHE A 34 23.27 -29.01 -1.16
CA PHE A 34 21.87 -29.40 -1.31
C PHE A 34 20.92 -28.25 -0.96
N TYR A 35 21.19 -27.53 0.14
CA TYR A 35 20.38 -26.37 0.55
C TYR A 35 20.41 -25.27 -0.51
N VAL A 36 21.61 -24.87 -0.95
CA VAL A 36 21.77 -23.84 -1.99
C VAL A 36 21.07 -24.24 -3.28
N LEU A 37 21.29 -25.51 -3.72
CA LEU A 37 20.65 -26.01 -4.94
C LEU A 37 19.13 -26.06 -4.83
N ASN A 38 18.60 -26.47 -3.67
CA ASN A 38 17.15 -26.48 -3.43
C ASN A 38 16.54 -25.07 -3.48
N VAL A 39 17.18 -24.09 -2.82
CA VAL A 39 16.74 -22.68 -2.87
C VAL A 39 16.81 -22.15 -4.30
N PHE A 40 17.88 -22.46 -5.02
CA PHE A 40 18.03 -22.03 -6.41
C PHE A 40 16.95 -22.63 -7.32
N LEU A 41 16.79 -23.96 -7.31
CA LEU A 41 15.81 -24.66 -8.14
C LEU A 41 14.36 -24.23 -7.83
N THR A 42 14.01 -24.09 -6.55
CA THR A 42 12.67 -23.62 -6.17
C THR A 42 12.44 -22.18 -6.58
N SER A 43 13.44 -21.31 -6.50
CA SER A 43 13.34 -19.92 -6.95
C SER A 43 13.17 -19.83 -8.48
N VAL A 44 13.99 -20.57 -9.22
CA VAL A 44 13.91 -20.65 -10.69
C VAL A 44 12.54 -21.20 -11.13
N SER A 45 12.09 -22.30 -10.53
CA SER A 45 10.79 -22.89 -10.81
C SER A 45 9.63 -21.89 -10.60
N ARG A 46 9.66 -21.15 -9.48
CA ARG A 46 8.66 -20.10 -9.19
C ARG A 46 8.68 -18.98 -10.21
N ILE A 47 9.87 -18.54 -10.65
CA ILE A 47 9.99 -17.48 -11.67
C ILE A 47 9.44 -17.97 -13.02
N ILE A 48 9.82 -19.19 -13.43
CA ILE A 48 9.33 -19.79 -14.68
C ILE A 48 7.81 -19.92 -14.66
N MET A 49 7.25 -20.49 -13.58
CA MET A 49 5.81 -20.66 -13.42
C MET A 49 5.06 -19.32 -13.48
N ARG A 50 5.56 -18.29 -12.77
CA ARG A 50 4.98 -16.95 -12.81
C ARG A 50 5.02 -16.33 -14.21
N LYS A 51 6.14 -16.47 -14.93
CA LYS A 51 6.26 -15.97 -16.32
C LYS A 51 5.31 -16.72 -17.26
N ALA A 52 5.26 -18.04 -17.14
CA ALA A 52 4.36 -18.87 -17.95
C ALA A 52 2.90 -18.49 -17.73
N LEU A 53 2.45 -18.42 -16.48
CA LEU A 53 1.07 -18.02 -16.15
C LEU A 53 0.74 -16.61 -16.66
N ARG A 54 1.64 -15.64 -16.49
CA ARG A 54 1.44 -14.29 -17.02
C ARG A 54 1.31 -14.26 -18.53
N THR A 55 2.10 -15.07 -19.22
CA THR A 55 2.05 -15.17 -20.70
C THR A 55 0.76 -15.85 -21.16
N LEU A 56 0.33 -16.91 -20.50
CA LEU A 56 -0.93 -17.60 -20.78
C LEU A 56 -2.13 -16.67 -20.57
N ARG A 57 -2.16 -15.93 -19.47
CA ARG A 57 -3.21 -14.95 -19.17
C ARG A 57 -3.30 -13.84 -20.23
N LYS A 58 -2.16 -13.31 -20.68
CA LYS A 58 -2.13 -12.34 -21.79
C LYS A 58 -2.68 -12.91 -23.11
N ARG A 59 -2.62 -14.22 -23.31
CA ARG A 59 -3.18 -14.91 -24.49
C ARG A 59 -4.65 -15.31 -24.30
N GLY A 60 -5.29 -14.94 -23.19
CA GLY A 60 -6.70 -15.23 -22.92
C GLY A 60 -6.97 -16.57 -22.24
N TYR A 61 -5.92 -17.27 -21.76
CA TYR A 61 -6.09 -18.52 -21.03
C TYR A 61 -6.09 -18.30 -19.52
N ASN A 62 -6.84 -19.13 -18.78
CA ASN A 62 -6.95 -19.07 -17.32
C ASN A 62 -7.37 -17.67 -16.83
N LEU A 63 -8.41 -17.14 -17.45
CA LEU A 63 -9.03 -15.88 -17.08
C LEU A 63 -10.07 -16.10 -15.99
N LYS A 64 -10.18 -15.13 -15.09
CA LYS A 64 -11.25 -15.05 -14.10
C LYS A 64 -12.29 -14.04 -14.53
N HIS A 65 -13.54 -14.44 -14.50
CA HIS A 65 -14.69 -13.65 -14.89
C HIS A 65 -15.24 -12.90 -13.69
N ILE A 66 -15.30 -11.58 -13.77
CA ILE A 66 -15.74 -10.70 -12.70
C ILE A 66 -17.01 -9.97 -13.11
N LEU A 67 -17.99 -9.97 -12.22
CA LEU A 67 -19.16 -9.11 -12.31
C LEU A 67 -18.99 -7.92 -11.35
N LEU A 68 -19.23 -6.72 -11.84
CA LEU A 68 -19.26 -5.52 -11.01
C LEU A 68 -20.68 -5.20 -10.58
N VAL A 69 -20.86 -4.86 -9.31
CA VAL A 69 -22.15 -4.46 -8.73
C VAL A 69 -22.03 -3.02 -8.22
N GLY A 70 -22.68 -2.11 -8.95
CA GLY A 70 -22.62 -0.67 -8.77
C GLY A 70 -21.67 0.00 -9.78
N TYR A 71 -22.17 1.01 -10.49
CA TYR A 71 -21.36 1.87 -11.35
C TYR A 71 -20.94 3.13 -10.60
N SER A 72 -19.71 3.18 -10.22
CA SER A 72 -19.12 4.29 -9.49
C SER A 72 -17.74 4.62 -10.06
N ARG A 73 -17.12 5.68 -9.56
CA ARG A 73 -15.73 5.98 -9.87
C ARG A 73 -14.78 4.83 -9.51
N ALA A 74 -15.07 4.13 -8.43
CA ALA A 74 -14.30 2.93 -8.06
C ALA A 74 -14.42 1.82 -9.11
N ALA A 75 -15.59 1.64 -9.73
CA ALA A 75 -15.80 0.70 -10.83
C ALA A 75 -14.96 1.08 -12.06
N GLU A 76 -14.97 2.36 -12.45
CA GLU A 76 -14.16 2.86 -13.56
C GLU A 76 -12.67 2.65 -13.33
N GLU A 77 -12.16 3.05 -12.16
CA GLU A 77 -10.77 2.84 -11.79
C GLU A 77 -10.38 1.35 -11.75
N TYR A 78 -11.30 0.49 -11.32
CA TYR A 78 -11.07 -0.95 -11.29
C TYR A 78 -10.98 -1.54 -12.70
N ILE A 79 -11.88 -1.15 -13.61
CA ILE A 79 -11.85 -1.54 -15.02
C ILE A 79 -10.55 -1.08 -15.67
N ASP A 80 -10.15 0.17 -15.43
CA ASP A 80 -8.93 0.75 -15.97
C ASP A 80 -7.67 -0.01 -15.55
N ARG A 81 -7.62 -0.42 -14.29
CA ARG A 81 -6.51 -1.23 -13.77
C ARG A 81 -6.47 -2.61 -14.39
N ILE A 82 -7.62 -3.26 -14.60
CA ILE A 82 -7.69 -4.57 -15.24
C ILE A 82 -7.25 -4.47 -16.70
N LEU A 83 -7.77 -3.51 -17.45
CA LEU A 83 -7.42 -3.33 -18.87
C LEU A 83 -5.94 -2.97 -19.06
N SER A 84 -5.38 -2.21 -18.15
CA SER A 84 -3.95 -1.86 -18.17
C SER A 84 -3.03 -3.02 -17.77
N ASN A 85 -3.57 -4.07 -17.15
CA ASN A 85 -2.81 -5.20 -16.61
C ASN A 85 -3.35 -6.58 -17.04
N PRO A 86 -3.35 -6.90 -18.34
CA PRO A 86 -3.90 -8.16 -18.84
C PRO A 86 -3.22 -9.41 -18.27
N GLN A 87 -2.00 -9.26 -17.74
CA GLN A 87 -1.28 -10.35 -17.07
C GLN A 87 -1.92 -10.79 -15.75
N TRP A 88 -2.85 -10.01 -15.19
CA TRP A 88 -3.59 -10.44 -13.98
C TRP A 88 -4.61 -11.53 -14.30
N GLY A 89 -5.07 -11.57 -15.55
CA GLY A 89 -6.00 -12.59 -16.04
C GLY A 89 -7.43 -12.37 -15.54
N TYR A 90 -7.84 -11.11 -15.40
CA TYR A 90 -9.22 -10.75 -15.07
C TYR A 90 -9.96 -10.24 -16.32
N VAL A 91 -11.24 -10.58 -16.42
CA VAL A 91 -12.16 -10.07 -17.44
C VAL A 91 -13.42 -9.60 -16.74
N VAL A 92 -13.81 -8.36 -16.97
CA VAL A 92 -15.08 -7.83 -16.46
C VAL A 92 -16.17 -8.21 -17.44
N CYS A 93 -17.12 -9.06 -17.02
CA CYS A 93 -18.23 -9.54 -17.84
C CYS A 93 -19.31 -8.48 -18.02
N GLY A 94 -19.50 -7.62 -17.03
CA GLY A 94 -20.50 -6.56 -17.07
C GLY A 94 -20.63 -5.86 -15.73
N ILE A 95 -21.53 -4.88 -15.70
CA ILE A 95 -21.85 -4.07 -14.55
C ILE A 95 -23.35 -4.16 -14.30
N LEU A 96 -23.75 -4.23 -13.04
CA LEU A 96 -25.14 -4.04 -12.61
C LEU A 96 -25.25 -2.72 -11.85
N ASP A 97 -26.25 -1.91 -12.20
CA ASP A 97 -26.46 -0.61 -11.55
C ASP A 97 -27.94 -0.25 -11.54
N GLU A 98 -28.40 0.40 -10.47
CA GLU A 98 -29.82 0.75 -10.33
C GLU A 98 -30.19 1.99 -11.13
N HIS A 99 -29.25 2.93 -11.31
CA HIS A 99 -29.53 4.25 -11.85
C HIS A 99 -29.12 4.38 -13.32
N ILE A 100 -28.21 3.54 -13.78
CA ILE A 100 -27.67 3.64 -15.14
C ILE A 100 -28.43 2.69 -16.09
N PRO A 101 -28.95 3.22 -17.21
CA PRO A 101 -29.69 2.40 -18.17
C PRO A 101 -28.86 1.23 -18.72
N GLY A 102 -29.49 0.08 -18.80
CA GLY A 102 -28.89 -1.09 -19.45
C GLY A 102 -28.43 -0.78 -20.88
N GLY A 103 -27.29 -1.34 -21.27
CA GLY A 103 -26.67 -1.07 -22.56
C GLY A 103 -25.63 0.07 -22.57
N THR A 104 -25.57 0.90 -21.55
CA THR A 104 -24.47 1.87 -21.38
C THR A 104 -23.14 1.13 -21.30
N THR A 105 -22.10 1.68 -21.92
CA THR A 105 -20.79 1.02 -21.97
C THR A 105 -19.68 1.92 -21.46
N TYR A 106 -18.77 1.35 -20.66
CA TYR A 106 -17.53 2.00 -20.27
C TYR A 106 -16.33 1.14 -20.73
N LYS A 107 -15.52 1.67 -21.65
CA LYS A 107 -14.35 0.99 -22.23
C LYS A 107 -14.62 -0.46 -22.70
N GLY A 108 -15.81 -0.69 -23.28
CA GLY A 108 -16.23 -2.00 -23.79
C GLY A 108 -16.95 -2.90 -22.78
N VAL A 109 -17.00 -2.52 -21.49
CA VAL A 109 -17.79 -3.21 -20.47
C VAL A 109 -19.20 -2.63 -20.45
N LYS A 110 -20.22 -3.49 -20.57
CA LYS A 110 -21.64 -3.08 -20.65
C LYS A 110 -22.30 -3.11 -19.29
N VAL A 111 -23.21 -2.18 -19.05
CA VAL A 111 -24.21 -2.27 -17.99
C VAL A 111 -25.27 -3.28 -18.43
N LEU A 112 -25.40 -4.39 -17.71
CA LEU A 112 -26.27 -5.51 -18.04
C LEU A 112 -27.71 -5.31 -17.57
N GLY A 113 -27.90 -4.53 -16.51
CA GLY A 113 -29.21 -4.26 -15.94
C GLY A 113 -29.12 -3.73 -14.50
N THR A 114 -30.21 -3.88 -13.77
CA THR A 114 -30.34 -3.41 -12.38
C THR A 114 -29.76 -4.41 -11.37
N LEU A 115 -29.64 -3.99 -10.12
CA LEU A 115 -29.17 -4.83 -9.01
C LEU A 115 -30.04 -6.06 -8.82
N GLY A 116 -31.35 -5.96 -9.06
CA GLY A 116 -32.29 -7.08 -8.99
C GLY A 116 -31.98 -8.22 -9.98
N ASN A 117 -31.25 -7.94 -11.05
CA ASN A 117 -30.84 -8.97 -12.02
C ASN A 117 -29.71 -9.87 -11.49
N LEU A 118 -29.09 -9.51 -10.38
CA LEU A 118 -27.98 -10.26 -9.78
C LEU A 118 -28.37 -11.71 -9.50
N GLU A 119 -29.55 -11.93 -8.94
CA GLU A 119 -30.06 -13.26 -8.59
C GLU A 119 -30.24 -14.18 -9.82
N TYR A 120 -30.57 -13.61 -10.96
CA TYR A 120 -30.75 -14.35 -12.23
C TYR A 120 -29.42 -14.58 -12.96
N ILE A 121 -28.50 -13.63 -12.90
CA ILE A 121 -27.22 -13.69 -13.61
C ILE A 121 -26.25 -14.68 -12.96
N LEU A 122 -26.30 -14.82 -11.64
CA LEU A 122 -25.37 -15.67 -10.88
C LEU A 122 -25.41 -17.15 -11.30
N PRO A 123 -26.58 -17.79 -11.47
CA PRO A 123 -26.64 -19.20 -11.86
C PRO A 123 -26.28 -19.44 -13.33
N GLU A 124 -26.56 -18.47 -14.21
CA GLU A 124 -26.39 -18.61 -15.68
C GLU A 124 -24.95 -18.41 -16.12
N ASN A 125 -24.19 -17.62 -15.40
CA ASN A 125 -22.84 -17.26 -15.78
C ASN A 125 -21.82 -17.94 -14.85
N LYS A 126 -20.77 -18.52 -15.44
CA LYS A 126 -19.61 -19.03 -14.70
C LYS A 126 -18.77 -17.87 -14.21
N LEU A 127 -19.23 -17.19 -13.15
CA LEU A 127 -18.54 -16.09 -12.53
C LEU A 127 -17.56 -16.63 -11.47
N ASP A 128 -16.33 -16.16 -11.52
CA ASP A 128 -15.30 -16.50 -10.55
C ASP A 128 -15.31 -15.55 -9.35
N GLU A 129 -15.63 -14.27 -9.61
CA GLU A 129 -15.61 -13.23 -8.59
C GLU A 129 -16.71 -12.19 -8.81
N ILE A 130 -17.23 -11.64 -7.71
CA ILE A 130 -18.11 -10.47 -7.70
C ILE A 130 -17.36 -9.33 -7.00
N ALA A 131 -17.35 -8.15 -7.60
CA ALA A 131 -16.79 -6.97 -6.97
C ALA A 131 -17.90 -5.93 -6.76
N ILE A 132 -18.21 -5.65 -5.51
CA ILE A 132 -19.19 -4.64 -5.12
C ILE A 132 -18.49 -3.28 -5.16
N THR A 133 -18.95 -2.42 -6.06
CA THR A 133 -18.40 -1.08 -6.33
C THR A 133 -19.48 -0.01 -6.22
N LEU A 134 -20.44 -0.21 -5.32
CA LEU A 134 -21.53 0.72 -5.09
C LEU A 134 -21.02 2.11 -4.72
N SER A 135 -21.71 3.14 -5.23
CA SER A 135 -21.53 4.51 -4.79
C SER A 135 -21.93 4.64 -3.31
N LEU A 136 -21.33 5.56 -2.57
CA LEU A 136 -21.69 5.82 -1.18
C LEU A 136 -23.17 6.19 -0.98
N LYS A 137 -23.82 6.70 -2.03
CA LYS A 137 -25.25 7.01 -2.01
C LYS A 137 -26.13 5.77 -2.07
N ASP A 138 -25.60 4.68 -2.59
CA ASP A 138 -26.33 3.44 -2.88
C ASP A 138 -26.04 2.35 -1.81
N TYR A 139 -25.44 2.73 -0.69
CA TYR A 139 -25.13 1.80 0.39
C TYR A 139 -26.37 1.19 1.04
N ASP A 140 -27.54 1.77 0.87
CA ASP A 140 -28.81 1.19 1.31
C ASP A 140 -29.10 -0.16 0.61
N TYR A 141 -28.57 -0.39 -0.60
CA TYR A 141 -28.67 -1.65 -1.32
C TYR A 141 -27.61 -2.70 -0.89
N LEU A 142 -26.58 -2.27 -0.13
CA LEU A 142 -25.40 -3.10 0.15
C LEU A 142 -25.77 -4.38 0.89
N GLU A 143 -26.65 -4.32 1.90
CA GLU A 143 -27.06 -5.47 2.69
C GLU A 143 -27.73 -6.54 1.81
N GLY A 144 -28.68 -6.13 0.96
CA GLY A 144 -29.37 -7.04 0.03
C GLY A 144 -28.42 -7.67 -1.00
N VAL A 145 -27.49 -6.88 -1.53
CA VAL A 145 -26.49 -7.37 -2.49
C VAL A 145 -25.56 -8.39 -1.82
N VAL A 146 -25.08 -8.11 -0.61
CA VAL A 146 -24.20 -9.03 0.14
C VAL A 146 -24.92 -10.34 0.44
N ASP A 147 -26.20 -10.30 0.87
CA ASP A 147 -27.00 -11.50 1.16
C ASP A 147 -27.13 -12.41 -0.08
N ILE A 148 -27.40 -11.83 -1.26
CA ILE A 148 -27.47 -12.59 -2.51
C ILE A 148 -26.10 -13.18 -2.87
N CYS A 149 -25.04 -12.40 -2.71
CA CYS A 149 -23.67 -12.85 -3.00
C CYS A 149 -23.24 -14.00 -2.09
N GLU A 150 -23.50 -13.92 -0.79
CA GLU A 150 -23.18 -14.98 0.17
C GLU A 150 -23.92 -16.29 -0.15
N LYS A 151 -25.20 -16.21 -0.49
CA LYS A 151 -26.00 -17.37 -0.90
C LYS A 151 -25.48 -18.02 -2.19
N SER A 152 -24.88 -17.26 -3.08
CA SER A 152 -24.33 -17.77 -4.34
C SER A 152 -23.06 -18.60 -4.19
N GLY A 153 -22.29 -18.41 -3.09
CA GLY A 153 -21.00 -19.02 -2.87
C GLY A 153 -19.88 -18.50 -3.78
N VAL A 154 -20.14 -17.50 -4.63
CA VAL A 154 -19.13 -16.86 -5.46
C VAL A 154 -18.25 -15.94 -4.61
N HIS A 155 -16.95 -15.96 -4.87
CA HIS A 155 -16.02 -15.11 -4.12
C HIS A 155 -16.35 -13.62 -4.31
N THR A 156 -16.78 -12.98 -3.24
CA THR A 156 -17.22 -11.58 -3.26
C THR A 156 -16.20 -10.69 -2.56
N LYS A 157 -15.93 -9.52 -3.18
CA LYS A 157 -15.07 -8.49 -2.60
C LYS A 157 -15.75 -7.13 -2.67
N PHE A 158 -15.52 -6.32 -1.66
CA PHE A 158 -16.03 -4.97 -1.59
C PHE A 158 -14.94 -3.96 -1.92
N ILE A 159 -15.21 -3.06 -2.86
CA ILE A 159 -14.31 -1.98 -3.28
C ILE A 159 -15.03 -0.65 -3.02
N PRO A 160 -14.81 -0.02 -1.88
CA PRO A 160 -15.55 1.19 -1.49
C PRO A 160 -15.15 2.38 -2.36
N ASP A 161 -16.16 3.17 -2.79
CA ASP A 161 -15.96 4.40 -3.57
C ASP A 161 -15.73 5.60 -2.64
N TYR A 162 -14.55 5.65 -2.02
CA TYR A 162 -14.15 6.79 -1.21
C TYR A 162 -13.13 7.71 -1.92
N SER A 163 -12.68 7.34 -3.11
CA SER A 163 -11.68 8.13 -3.86
C SER A 163 -12.18 9.52 -4.24
N SER A 164 -13.50 9.70 -4.37
CA SER A 164 -14.14 11.00 -4.60
C SER A 164 -14.11 11.92 -3.37
N LEU A 165 -14.05 11.35 -2.16
CA LEU A 165 -14.08 12.11 -0.90
C LEU A 165 -12.71 12.30 -0.27
N ILE A 166 -11.78 11.37 -0.52
CA ILE A 166 -10.45 11.35 0.08
C ILE A 166 -9.41 11.72 -0.97
N PRO A 167 -8.90 12.97 -0.99
CA PRO A 167 -7.95 13.43 -2.01
C PRO A 167 -6.54 12.85 -1.84
N SER A 168 -6.24 12.23 -0.70
CA SER A 168 -4.97 11.60 -0.39
C SER A 168 -5.03 10.08 -0.64
N ARG A 169 -3.87 9.41 -0.61
CA ARG A 169 -3.83 7.94 -0.70
C ARG A 169 -4.23 7.34 0.65
N PRO A 170 -5.45 6.83 0.79
CA PRO A 170 -5.87 6.14 2.00
C PRO A 170 -5.12 4.81 2.12
N TYR A 171 -4.93 4.35 3.35
CA TYR A 171 -4.45 3.01 3.63
C TYR A 171 -5.35 2.32 4.65
N THR A 172 -5.47 1.02 4.51
CA THR A 172 -6.27 0.19 5.42
C THR A 172 -5.37 -0.37 6.52
N GLU A 173 -5.89 -0.33 7.73
CA GLU A 173 -5.28 -0.91 8.92
C GLU A 173 -6.30 -1.86 9.56
N ASP A 174 -5.83 -2.96 10.11
CA ASP A 174 -6.67 -3.88 10.87
C ASP A 174 -6.45 -3.63 12.37
N LEU A 175 -7.48 -3.17 13.04
CA LEU A 175 -7.47 -2.99 14.48
C LEU A 175 -8.24 -4.14 15.14
N MET A 176 -7.55 -5.26 15.37
CA MET A 176 -8.11 -6.46 16.00
C MET A 176 -9.39 -6.97 15.33
N GLY A 177 -9.42 -7.04 14.00
CA GLY A 177 -10.56 -7.49 13.21
C GLY A 177 -11.51 -6.35 12.77
N LEU A 178 -11.25 -5.11 13.19
CA LEU A 178 -11.96 -3.93 12.69
C LEU A 178 -11.15 -3.27 11.56
N PRO A 179 -11.63 -3.30 10.31
CA PRO A 179 -10.96 -2.61 9.22
C PRO A 179 -11.09 -1.09 9.36
N VAL A 180 -9.97 -0.40 9.53
CA VAL A 180 -9.90 1.06 9.64
C VAL A 180 -9.31 1.64 8.38
N ILE A 181 -9.99 2.60 7.78
CA ILE A 181 -9.51 3.33 6.60
C ILE A 181 -8.93 4.67 7.07
N ASN A 182 -7.62 4.77 7.02
CA ASN A 182 -6.92 6.01 7.34
C ASN A 182 -6.96 6.95 6.14
N ILE A 183 -7.50 8.16 6.33
CA ILE A 183 -7.67 9.16 5.27
C ILE A 183 -6.33 9.70 4.76
N ARG A 184 -5.34 9.78 5.63
CA ARG A 184 -4.02 10.34 5.28
C ARG A 184 -2.89 9.48 5.82
N TYR A 185 -1.99 9.10 4.94
CA TYR A 185 -0.74 8.48 5.36
C TYR A 185 0.26 9.53 5.83
N VAL A 186 0.65 9.47 7.10
CA VAL A 186 1.71 10.31 7.67
C VAL A 186 2.91 9.41 7.99
N PRO A 187 3.98 9.44 7.19
CA PRO A 187 5.13 8.53 7.37
C PRO A 187 5.80 8.61 8.75
N LEU A 188 5.67 9.77 9.42
CA LEU A 188 6.28 10.03 10.72
C LEU A 188 5.45 9.53 11.92
N THR A 189 4.29 8.92 11.72
CA THR A 189 3.56 8.21 12.80
C THR A 189 4.24 6.89 13.16
N ASN A 190 5.00 6.31 12.23
CA ASN A 190 5.79 5.12 12.50
C ASN A 190 7.02 5.47 13.33
N THR A 191 7.14 4.86 14.51
CA THR A 191 8.25 5.11 15.47
C THR A 191 9.62 4.89 14.82
N GLY A 192 9.78 3.88 13.96
CA GLY A 192 11.04 3.63 13.26
C GLY A 192 11.44 4.78 12.34
N ASN A 193 10.48 5.30 11.53
CA ASN A 193 10.72 6.43 10.64
C ASN A 193 11.03 7.71 11.43
N MET A 194 10.38 7.90 12.57
CA MET A 194 10.64 9.04 13.47
C MET A 194 12.05 8.97 14.04
N MET A 195 12.51 7.79 14.47
CA MET A 195 13.88 7.60 14.97
C MET A 195 14.93 7.83 13.87
N ILE A 196 14.73 7.27 12.69
CA ILE A 196 15.62 7.47 11.54
C ILE A 196 15.68 8.96 11.18
N LYS A 197 14.52 9.61 11.10
CA LYS A 197 14.47 11.06 10.83
C LYS A 197 15.26 11.83 11.91
N ARG A 198 15.08 11.51 13.19
CA ARG A 198 15.79 12.19 14.28
C ARG A 198 17.30 12.02 14.19
N ALA A 199 17.76 10.81 13.88
CA ALA A 199 19.18 10.55 13.67
C ALA A 199 19.73 11.35 12.48
N MET A 200 19.00 11.38 11.34
CA MET A 200 19.39 12.18 10.18
C MET A 200 19.42 13.69 10.49
N ASP A 201 18.43 14.20 11.25
CA ASP A 201 18.38 15.60 11.65
C ASP A 201 19.60 15.98 12.53
N ILE A 202 20.00 15.11 13.46
CA ILE A 202 21.16 15.35 14.33
C ILE A 202 22.47 15.30 13.54
N VAL A 203 22.67 14.26 12.72
CA VAL A 203 23.89 14.11 11.93
C VAL A 203 23.99 15.22 10.89
N GLY A 204 22.90 15.52 10.18
CA GLY A 204 22.86 16.58 9.17
C GLY A 204 23.10 17.97 9.75
N SER A 205 22.51 18.27 10.93
CA SER A 205 22.71 19.56 11.60
C SER A 205 24.15 19.72 12.09
N LEU A 206 24.72 18.66 12.68
CA LEU A 206 26.12 18.70 13.14
C LEU A 206 27.09 18.93 11.98
N PHE A 207 26.90 18.18 10.88
CA PHE A 207 27.70 18.33 9.67
C PHE A 207 27.53 19.72 9.05
N GLY A 208 26.28 20.21 8.99
CA GLY A 208 25.99 21.57 8.53
C GLY A 208 26.68 22.65 9.36
N ILE A 209 26.65 22.56 10.69
CA ILE A 209 27.32 23.50 11.60
C ILE A 209 28.85 23.48 11.37
N ILE A 210 29.45 22.29 11.26
CA ILE A 210 30.91 22.17 11.02
C ILE A 210 31.31 22.86 9.72
N ILE A 211 30.60 22.62 8.62
CA ILE A 211 30.92 23.20 7.33
C ILE A 211 30.69 24.72 7.30
N THR A 212 29.61 25.19 7.93
CA THR A 212 29.27 26.62 7.91
C THR A 212 29.97 27.41 9.01
N SER A 213 30.64 26.75 9.95
CA SER A 213 31.30 27.40 11.10
C SER A 213 32.28 28.52 10.71
N PRO A 214 33.12 28.42 9.65
CA PRO A 214 33.99 29.52 9.26
C PRO A 214 33.20 30.77 8.82
N ILE A 215 32.14 30.57 8.06
CA ILE A 215 31.26 31.64 7.59
C ILE A 215 30.51 32.28 8.76
N MET A 216 30.02 31.44 9.67
CA MET A 216 29.32 31.89 10.89
C MET A 216 30.25 32.71 11.79
N LEU A 217 31.53 32.30 11.93
CA LEU A 217 32.52 33.02 12.70
C LEU A 217 32.81 34.39 12.06
N LEU A 218 33.03 34.43 10.77
CA LEU A 218 33.25 35.69 10.01
C LEU A 218 32.04 36.63 10.18
N SER A 219 30.84 36.10 10.04
CA SER A 219 29.59 36.87 10.22
C SER A 219 29.46 37.40 11.66
N ALA A 220 29.83 36.61 12.63
CA ALA A 220 29.80 37.02 14.07
C ALA A 220 30.75 38.19 14.31
N ILE A 221 31.97 38.15 13.75
CA ILE A 221 32.98 39.23 13.84
C ILE A 221 32.45 40.50 13.18
N LEU A 222 31.92 40.40 11.95
CA LEU A 222 31.39 41.56 11.22
C LEU A 222 30.24 42.22 11.95
N VAL A 223 29.29 41.43 12.50
CA VAL A 223 28.17 41.95 13.30
C VAL A 223 28.69 42.66 14.56
N LYS A 224 29.71 42.09 15.24
CA LYS A 224 30.29 42.70 16.42
C LYS A 224 31.05 43.99 16.18
N CYS A 225 31.71 44.07 15.05
CA CYS A 225 32.41 45.31 14.59
C CYS A 225 31.45 46.39 14.10
N SER A 226 30.30 46.01 13.59
CA SER A 226 29.32 46.96 13.03
C SER A 226 28.55 47.72 14.12
N SER A 227 28.25 47.13 15.27
CA SER A 227 27.51 47.84 16.34
C SER A 227 27.65 47.17 17.70
N PRO A 228 27.63 47.93 18.84
CA PRO A 228 27.66 47.35 20.16
C PRO A 228 26.41 46.53 20.46
N GLY A 229 26.60 45.42 21.26
CA GLY A 229 25.51 44.55 21.67
C GLY A 229 25.73 43.06 21.34
N PRO A 230 24.73 42.18 21.60
CA PRO A 230 24.84 40.74 21.37
C PRO A 230 24.84 40.41 19.88
N VAL A 231 25.65 39.46 19.48
CA VAL A 231 25.77 39.00 18.07
C VAL A 231 24.54 38.18 17.65
N ILE A 232 24.00 37.41 18.62
CA ILE A 232 22.88 36.50 18.38
C ILE A 232 21.60 37.16 18.93
N PHE A 233 20.57 37.18 18.10
CA PHE A 233 19.24 37.60 18.47
C PHE A 233 18.37 36.34 18.72
N LYS A 234 17.65 36.33 19.85
CA LYS A 234 16.79 35.27 20.29
C LYS A 234 15.33 35.69 20.08
N GLN A 235 14.59 34.93 19.28
CA GLN A 235 13.18 35.20 19.00
C GLN A 235 12.32 34.00 19.36
N GLU A 236 11.28 34.21 20.13
CA GLU A 236 10.27 33.19 20.41
C GLU A 236 9.38 32.96 19.20
N ARG A 237 9.18 31.71 18.84
CA ARG A 237 8.31 31.27 17.76
C ARG A 237 7.42 30.12 18.20
N VAL A 238 6.24 30.02 17.62
CA VAL A 238 5.32 28.90 17.86
C VAL A 238 5.69 27.75 16.91
N GLY A 239 5.93 26.60 17.48
CA GLY A 239 6.27 25.35 16.77
C GLY A 239 5.12 24.35 16.72
N LEU A 240 5.47 23.10 16.50
CA LEU A 240 4.54 21.99 16.42
C LEU A 240 3.73 21.84 17.72
N HIS A 241 2.44 21.52 17.60
CA HIS A 241 1.50 21.40 18.71
C HIS A 241 1.39 22.66 19.59
N ASN A 242 1.52 23.82 18.97
CA ASN A 242 1.42 25.13 19.64
C ASN A 242 2.44 25.33 20.80
N LYS A 243 3.58 24.58 20.77
CA LYS A 243 4.66 24.73 21.74
C LYS A 243 5.62 25.81 21.27
N SER A 244 5.88 26.81 22.12
CA SER A 244 6.85 27.84 21.80
C SER A 244 8.27 27.30 21.86
N PHE A 245 9.13 27.79 20.96
CA PHE A 245 10.57 27.51 20.94
C PHE A 245 11.34 28.78 20.61
N TYR A 246 12.61 28.82 20.98
CA TYR A 246 13.50 29.93 20.67
C TYR A 246 14.29 29.68 19.39
N MET A 247 14.13 30.61 18.44
CA MET A 247 14.93 30.62 17.24
C MET A 247 16.10 31.63 17.40
N TYR A 248 17.30 31.17 17.10
CA TYR A 248 18.51 32.00 17.14
C TYR A 248 18.89 32.45 15.74
N LYS A 249 19.19 33.74 15.58
CA LYS A 249 19.66 34.33 14.32
C LYS A 249 20.72 35.38 14.56
N PHE A 250 21.59 35.63 13.58
CA PHE A 250 22.47 36.79 13.66
C PHE A 250 21.66 38.09 13.64
N ARG A 251 22.11 39.06 14.41
CA ARG A 251 21.51 40.39 14.45
C ARG A 251 21.75 41.11 13.11
N SER A 252 20.68 41.55 12.47
CA SER A 252 20.71 42.29 11.20
C SER A 252 20.48 43.80 11.34
N MET A 253 19.97 44.22 12.49
CA MET A 253 19.67 45.64 12.77
C MET A 253 20.46 46.12 13.98
N ALA A 254 20.90 47.37 13.95
CA ALA A 254 21.49 48.02 15.12
C ALA A 254 20.45 48.18 16.21
N MET A 255 20.84 48.00 17.47
CA MET A 255 19.96 48.36 18.60
C MET A 255 19.83 49.89 18.60
N GLN A 256 18.60 50.40 18.53
CA GLN A 256 18.35 51.80 18.85
C GLN A 256 18.61 51.93 20.35
N THR A 257 19.67 52.64 20.67
CA THR A 257 19.89 53.11 22.07
C THR A 257 18.82 54.14 22.27
N ALA A 258 17.81 53.85 23.12
CA ALA A 258 16.89 54.86 23.58
C ALA A 258 17.74 55.94 24.27
N ALA A 259 17.70 57.15 23.73
CA ALA A 259 18.29 58.31 24.34
C ALA A 259 17.43 58.75 25.54
#